data_39a5dd82f765a02a6c7f61bb0e86cd9b
#
_entry.id   39a5dd82f765a02a6c7f61bb0e86cd9b
#
_cell.length_a   1.000
_cell.length_b   1.000
_cell.length_c   1.000
_cell.angle_alpha   90.00
_cell.angle_beta   90.00
_cell.angle_gamma   90.00
#
_symmetry.space_group_name_H-M   'P 1'
#
loop_
_entity.id
_entity.type
_entity.pdbx_description
1 polymer ?
#
loop_
_entity_poly.entity_id
_entity_poly.type
_entity_poly.pdbx_seq_one_letter_code
_entity_poly.pdbx_strand_id
1 'polypeptide(L)'
;EAMFLTIFASKVKLIHRRDSLRAEKMLQKKLMENKKIEIIWDSVVEDVIGDKEPKNVKGIKIKNVKTNNVEELKLDGVFIAIGHDPATSLFKEQLDMDKEGYLVTKPDSTETNVPGVYAAGDVKDKTFRQAVTAAGMGCMAALEAEKHLS
;
A
#
# COMPACT_ATOMS: atom_id res chain seq x y z
N GLU A 1 7.55 3.31 6.69
CA GLU A 1 7.63 1.89 7.10
C GLU A 1 9.08 1.49 7.35
N ALA A 2 10.06 1.75 6.45
CA ALA A 2 11.45 1.32 6.61
C ALA A 2 12.08 1.76 7.93
N MET A 3 11.89 3.02 8.35
CA MET A 3 12.39 3.50 9.64
C MET A 3 11.69 2.82 10.82
N PHE A 4 10.37 2.59 10.73
CA PHE A 4 9.63 1.89 11.77
C PHE A 4 10.12 0.44 11.96
N LEU A 5 10.39 -0.25 10.87
CA LEU A 5 10.91 -1.62 10.91
C LEU A 5 12.26 -1.75 11.64
N THR A 6 13.05 -0.68 11.72
CA THR A 6 14.33 -0.71 12.47
C THR A 6 14.17 -0.87 13.98
N ILE A 7 12.95 -0.69 14.51
CA ILE A 7 12.65 -0.95 15.92
C ILE A 7 12.70 -2.46 16.21
N PHE A 8 12.26 -3.27 15.26
CA PHE A 8 12.11 -4.72 15.41
C PHE A 8 13.22 -5.52 14.75
N ALA A 9 13.74 -5.02 13.62
CA ALA A 9 14.77 -5.70 12.84
C ALA A 9 16.18 -5.22 13.18
N SER A 10 17.13 -6.13 13.10
CA SER A 10 18.57 -5.82 13.19
C SER A 10 19.07 -5.06 11.95
N LYS A 11 18.51 -5.38 10.79
CA LYS A 11 18.80 -4.75 9.49
C LYS A 11 17.55 -4.66 8.63
N VAL A 12 17.39 -3.55 7.92
CA VAL A 12 16.32 -3.32 6.94
C VAL A 12 16.96 -3.00 5.59
N LYS A 13 16.57 -3.76 4.56
CA LYS A 13 16.98 -3.49 3.17
C LYS A 13 15.81 -2.83 2.44
N LEU A 14 15.98 -1.59 2.01
CA LEU A 14 14.99 -0.85 1.23
C LEU A 14 15.28 -1.02 -0.27
N ILE A 15 14.49 -1.84 -0.94
CA ILE A 15 14.61 -2.03 -2.39
C ILE A 15 13.86 -0.90 -3.09
N HIS A 16 14.56 -0.15 -3.95
CA HIS A 16 13.97 0.96 -4.68
C HIS A 16 14.31 0.91 -6.18
N ARG A 17 13.27 1.03 -7.03
CA ARG A 17 13.39 0.88 -8.49
C ARG A 17 14.12 2.01 -9.20
N ARG A 18 14.46 3.10 -8.51
CA ARG A 18 15.17 4.28 -9.03
C ARG A 18 16.38 4.56 -8.16
N ASP A 19 17.19 5.52 -8.59
CA ASP A 19 18.38 6.01 -7.90
C ASP A 19 18.10 7.19 -6.94
N SER A 20 16.85 7.55 -6.75
CA SER A 20 16.43 8.66 -5.88
C SER A 20 15.05 8.41 -5.25
N LEU A 21 14.87 8.89 -4.02
CA LEU A 21 13.62 8.83 -3.28
C LEU A 21 12.73 10.04 -3.61
N ARG A 22 11.41 9.85 -3.54
CA ARG A 22 10.41 10.93 -3.69
C ARG A 22 9.95 11.53 -2.37
N ALA A 23 10.35 10.96 -1.24
CA ALA A 23 9.99 11.43 0.08
C ALA A 23 10.52 12.87 0.34
N GLU A 24 10.00 13.52 1.37
CA GLU A 24 10.50 14.81 1.82
C GLU A 24 11.98 14.73 2.22
N LYS A 25 12.74 15.80 1.95
CA LYS A 25 14.20 15.85 2.19
C LYS A 25 14.60 15.52 3.63
N MET A 26 13.80 15.97 4.62
CA MET A 26 14.05 15.68 6.03
C MET A 26 13.92 14.18 6.34
N LEU A 27 12.92 13.51 5.77
CA LEU A 27 12.73 12.06 5.93
C LEU A 27 13.83 11.27 5.23
N GLN A 28 14.25 11.71 4.04
CA GLN A 28 15.37 11.09 3.33
C GLN A 28 16.66 11.16 4.16
N LYS A 29 16.96 12.34 4.76
CA LYS A 29 18.13 12.51 5.62
C LYS A 29 18.12 11.54 6.81
N LYS A 30 17.01 11.49 7.55
CA LYS A 30 16.84 10.56 8.68
C LYS A 30 17.00 9.10 8.28
N LEU A 31 16.49 8.73 7.09
CA LEU A 31 16.60 7.37 6.57
C LEU A 31 18.05 7.03 6.23
N MET A 32 18.77 7.93 5.55
CA MET A 32 20.17 7.72 5.15
C MET A 32 21.14 7.71 6.36
N GLU A 33 20.82 8.43 7.43
CA GLU A 33 21.60 8.44 8.68
C GLU A 33 21.37 7.19 9.54
N ASN A 34 20.33 6.39 9.25
CA ASN A 34 20.02 5.20 10.04
C ASN A 34 20.93 4.03 9.66
N LYS A 35 21.84 3.66 10.55
CA LYS A 35 22.83 2.58 10.34
C LYS A 35 22.22 1.19 10.12
N LYS A 36 20.96 0.98 10.47
CA LYS A 36 20.26 -0.29 10.25
C LYS A 36 19.63 -0.38 8.85
N ILE A 37 19.55 0.75 8.10
CA ILE A 37 18.93 0.78 6.79
C ILE A 37 20.01 0.75 5.70
N GLU A 38 19.86 -0.19 4.79
CA GLU A 38 20.63 -0.28 3.55
C GLU A 38 19.68 -0.08 2.37
N ILE A 39 19.98 0.87 1.47
CA ILE A 39 19.17 1.10 0.27
C ILE A 39 19.81 0.38 -0.90
N ILE A 40 19.00 -0.44 -1.57
CA ILE A 40 19.38 -1.11 -2.81
C ILE A 40 18.65 -0.39 -3.95
N TRP A 41 19.42 0.41 -4.67
CA TRP A 41 18.90 1.25 -5.76
C TRP A 41 18.71 0.49 -7.05
N ASP A 42 17.94 1.09 -7.95
CA ASP A 42 17.72 0.60 -9.32
C ASP A 42 17.28 -0.87 -9.37
N SER A 43 16.56 -1.32 -8.36
CA SER A 43 16.22 -2.74 -8.19
C SER A 43 14.74 -2.95 -7.92
N VAL A 44 14.22 -4.05 -8.42
CA VAL A 44 12.85 -4.53 -8.21
C VAL A 44 12.87 -5.94 -7.64
N VAL A 45 11.85 -6.30 -6.87
CA VAL A 45 11.65 -7.68 -6.42
C VAL A 45 10.95 -8.44 -7.53
N GLU A 46 11.56 -9.55 -7.97
CA GLU A 46 10.97 -10.46 -8.95
C GLU A 46 10.20 -11.60 -8.30
N ASP A 47 10.71 -12.09 -7.17
CA ASP A 47 10.10 -13.25 -6.49
C ASP A 47 10.37 -13.22 -4.99
N VAL A 48 9.52 -13.91 -4.23
CA VAL A 48 9.67 -14.13 -2.79
C VAL A 48 9.93 -15.61 -2.56
N ILE A 49 11.09 -15.91 -1.97
CA ILE A 49 11.57 -17.27 -1.74
C ILE A 49 11.17 -17.71 -0.33
N GLY A 50 10.61 -18.90 -0.19
CA GLY A 50 10.21 -19.43 1.11
C GLY A 50 9.87 -20.91 1.09
N ASP A 51 9.62 -21.43 2.28
CA ASP A 51 9.15 -22.80 2.48
C ASP A 51 7.64 -22.89 2.26
N LYS A 52 7.17 -24.05 1.80
CA LYS A 52 5.73 -24.29 1.60
C LYS A 52 5.05 -24.75 2.89
N GLU A 53 5.75 -25.54 3.71
CA GLU A 53 5.24 -26.10 4.97
C GLU A 53 6.38 -26.20 6.02
N PRO A 54 6.28 -25.45 7.13
CA PRO A 54 5.37 -24.31 7.33
C PRO A 54 5.70 -23.15 6.39
N LYS A 55 4.70 -22.37 6.00
CA LYS A 55 4.93 -21.21 5.15
C LYS A 55 5.82 -20.21 5.87
N ASN A 56 7.03 -20.01 5.37
CA ASN A 56 8.00 -19.11 5.95
C ASN A 56 8.85 -18.45 4.86
N VAL A 57 9.02 -17.13 4.96
CA VAL A 57 9.89 -16.39 4.03
C VAL A 57 11.34 -16.66 4.37
N LYS A 58 12.16 -16.92 3.36
CA LYS A 58 13.62 -17.19 3.46
C LYS A 58 14.46 -16.14 2.73
N GLY A 59 13.86 -15.46 1.76
CA GLY A 59 14.57 -14.52 0.94
C GLY A 59 13.72 -13.90 -0.15
N ILE A 60 14.35 -13.08 -0.96
CA ILE A 60 13.78 -12.51 -2.17
C ILE A 60 14.78 -12.62 -3.32
N LYS A 61 14.25 -12.67 -4.51
CA LYS A 61 14.99 -12.49 -5.76
C LYS A 61 14.81 -11.07 -6.24
N ILE A 62 15.91 -10.34 -6.39
CA ILE A 62 15.87 -8.97 -6.89
C ILE A 62 16.58 -8.89 -8.22
N LYS A 63 16.11 -7.94 -9.06
CA LYS A 63 16.72 -7.62 -10.35
C LYS A 63 17.07 -6.15 -10.41
N ASN A 64 18.32 -5.86 -10.79
CA ASN A 64 18.72 -4.51 -11.09
C ASN A 64 18.18 -4.11 -12.47
N VAL A 65 17.39 -3.02 -12.53
CA VAL A 65 16.70 -2.58 -13.77
C VAL A 65 17.61 -1.95 -14.79
N LYS A 66 18.84 -1.54 -14.41
CA LYS A 66 19.83 -0.96 -15.33
C LYS A 66 20.75 -2.03 -15.92
N THR A 67 21.20 -2.99 -15.10
CA THR A 67 22.17 -4.01 -15.53
C THR A 67 21.54 -5.34 -15.88
N ASN A 68 20.26 -5.54 -15.53
CA ASN A 68 19.55 -6.83 -15.60
C ASN A 68 20.14 -7.95 -14.72
N ASN A 69 21.10 -7.63 -13.86
CA ASN A 69 21.65 -8.61 -12.93
C ASN A 69 20.59 -9.02 -11.92
N VAL A 70 20.54 -10.32 -11.65
CA VAL A 70 19.63 -10.93 -10.69
C VAL A 70 20.45 -11.50 -9.54
N GLU A 71 20.01 -11.26 -8.31
CA GLU A 71 20.61 -11.80 -7.09
C GLU A 71 19.57 -12.23 -6.08
N GLU A 72 19.94 -13.13 -5.19
CA GLU A 72 19.10 -13.58 -4.09
C GLU A 72 19.58 -12.97 -2.78
N LEU A 73 18.63 -12.44 -2.01
CA LEU A 73 18.89 -11.88 -0.68
C LEU A 73 18.16 -12.72 0.36
N LYS A 74 18.93 -13.27 1.31
CA LYS A 74 18.37 -13.96 2.49
C LYS A 74 17.80 -12.91 3.45
N LEU A 75 16.60 -13.18 3.98
CA LEU A 75 15.89 -12.31 4.94
C LEU A 75 14.76 -13.09 5.62
N ASP A 76 14.27 -12.54 6.72
CA ASP A 76 13.27 -13.16 7.59
C ASP A 76 11.85 -12.64 7.34
N GLY A 77 11.70 -11.54 6.60
CA GLY A 77 10.40 -10.96 6.29
C GLY A 77 10.46 -9.95 5.15
N VAL A 78 9.34 -9.76 4.46
CA VAL A 78 9.17 -8.82 3.34
C VAL A 78 7.95 -7.95 3.59
N PHE A 79 8.12 -6.64 3.45
CA PHE A 79 7.04 -5.67 3.45
C PHE A 79 6.94 -5.02 2.07
N ILE A 80 5.75 -5.07 1.49
CA ILE A 80 5.47 -4.44 0.19
C ILE A 80 4.88 -3.06 0.46
N ALA A 81 5.67 -2.01 0.22
CA ALA A 81 5.33 -0.61 0.47
C ALA A 81 5.45 0.23 -0.81
N ILE A 82 4.80 -0.22 -1.88
CA ILE A 82 4.88 0.38 -3.23
C ILE A 82 3.71 1.32 -3.56
N GLY A 83 2.81 1.55 -2.60
CA GLY A 83 1.57 2.30 -2.74
C GLY A 83 0.34 1.40 -2.66
N HIS A 84 -0.82 2.01 -2.81
CA HIS A 84 -2.10 1.33 -2.78
C HIS A 84 -2.79 1.51 -4.12
N ASP A 85 -3.46 0.46 -4.56
CA ASP A 85 -4.33 0.45 -5.72
C ASP A 85 -5.71 -0.03 -5.22
N PRO A 86 -6.75 0.84 -5.25
CA PRO A 86 -8.05 0.45 -4.72
C PRO A 86 -8.67 -0.67 -5.57
N ALA A 87 -9.29 -1.65 -4.91
CA ALA A 87 -9.94 -2.79 -5.59
C ALA A 87 -11.29 -2.38 -6.21
N THR A 88 -11.28 -1.39 -7.09
CA THR A 88 -12.45 -0.75 -7.69
C THR A 88 -12.66 -1.07 -9.16
N SER A 89 -11.82 -1.92 -9.74
CA SER A 89 -11.86 -2.27 -11.17
C SER A 89 -13.22 -2.80 -11.65
N LEU A 90 -13.97 -3.49 -10.77
CA LEU A 90 -15.31 -4.00 -11.06
C LEU A 90 -16.36 -2.90 -11.30
N PHE A 91 -16.13 -1.71 -10.77
CA PHE A 91 -17.06 -0.57 -10.83
C PHE A 91 -16.67 0.46 -11.90
N LYS A 92 -15.62 0.17 -12.65
CA LYS A 92 -15.15 1.05 -13.73
C LYS A 92 -16.28 1.26 -14.74
N GLU A 93 -16.47 2.52 -15.14
CA GLU A 93 -17.55 2.95 -16.05
C GLU A 93 -18.98 2.85 -15.47
N GLN A 94 -19.14 2.39 -14.22
CA GLN A 94 -20.42 2.32 -13.54
C GLN A 94 -20.53 3.36 -12.43
N LEU A 95 -19.43 3.59 -11.70
CA LEU A 95 -19.38 4.57 -10.62
C LEU A 95 -18.31 5.63 -10.92
N ASP A 96 -18.53 6.84 -10.43
CA ASP A 96 -17.57 7.93 -10.54
C ASP A 96 -16.31 7.61 -9.73
N MET A 97 -15.16 7.79 -10.38
CA MET A 97 -13.84 7.56 -9.79
C MET A 97 -12.94 8.78 -9.97
N ASP A 98 -12.05 8.97 -9.02
CA ASP A 98 -10.99 9.95 -9.18
C ASP A 98 -9.86 9.42 -10.10
N LYS A 99 -8.86 10.27 -10.35
CA LYS A 99 -7.72 9.93 -11.22
C LYS A 99 -6.87 8.76 -10.72
N GLU A 100 -6.99 8.41 -9.44
CA GLU A 100 -6.27 7.35 -8.76
C GLU A 100 -7.12 6.08 -8.62
N GLY A 101 -8.36 6.10 -9.12
CA GLY A 101 -9.28 4.96 -9.12
C GLY A 101 -10.12 4.82 -7.84
N TYR A 102 -10.08 5.77 -6.91
CA TYR A 102 -10.94 5.76 -5.73
C TYR A 102 -12.36 6.21 -6.09
N LEU A 103 -13.36 5.56 -5.46
CA LEU A 103 -14.76 5.91 -5.66
C LEU A 103 -15.07 7.29 -5.07
N VAL A 104 -15.74 8.11 -5.87
CA VAL A 104 -16.19 9.45 -5.46
C VAL A 104 -17.56 9.33 -4.79
N THR A 105 -17.70 9.99 -3.64
CA THR A 105 -18.98 10.08 -2.93
C THR A 105 -19.35 11.53 -2.71
N LYS A 106 -20.60 11.79 -2.33
CA LYS A 106 -21.01 13.12 -1.88
C LYS A 106 -20.18 13.56 -0.67
N PRO A 107 -19.99 14.88 -0.47
CA PRO A 107 -19.35 15.39 0.75
C PRO A 107 -20.08 14.89 2.01
N ASP A 108 -19.31 14.51 3.03
CA ASP A 108 -19.80 14.03 4.32
C ASP A 108 -20.78 12.84 4.26
N SER A 109 -20.73 12.06 3.17
CA SER A 109 -21.63 10.95 2.90
C SER A 109 -20.87 9.79 2.27
N THR A 110 -21.50 8.62 2.25
CA THR A 110 -21.04 7.43 1.52
C THR A 110 -21.80 7.21 0.21
N GLU A 111 -22.78 8.06 -0.11
CA GLU A 111 -23.56 7.99 -1.35
C GLU A 111 -22.67 8.22 -2.58
N THR A 112 -22.78 7.32 -3.56
CA THR A 112 -22.12 7.47 -4.87
C THR A 112 -22.98 8.28 -5.85
N ASN A 113 -22.55 8.36 -7.11
CA ASN A 113 -23.35 8.94 -8.21
C ASN A 113 -24.56 8.06 -8.59
N VAL A 114 -24.62 6.80 -8.15
CA VAL A 114 -25.74 5.88 -8.41
C VAL A 114 -26.60 5.75 -7.15
N PRO A 115 -27.89 6.14 -7.20
CA PRO A 115 -28.79 6.02 -6.06
C PRO A 115 -28.87 4.59 -5.51
N GLY A 116 -28.82 4.45 -4.18
CA GLY A 116 -28.82 3.14 -3.50
C GLY A 116 -27.48 2.42 -3.49
N VAL A 117 -26.42 3.03 -4.05
CA VAL A 117 -25.06 2.51 -4.00
C VAL A 117 -24.19 3.39 -3.14
N TYR A 118 -23.52 2.78 -2.15
CA TYR A 118 -22.70 3.46 -1.14
C TYR A 118 -21.28 2.93 -1.19
N ALA A 119 -20.29 3.81 -0.95
CA ALA A 119 -18.88 3.44 -0.90
C ALA A 119 -18.26 3.80 0.45
N ALA A 120 -17.59 2.84 1.09
CA ALA A 120 -16.99 2.98 2.40
C ALA A 120 -15.63 2.28 2.48
N GLY A 121 -14.76 2.75 3.37
CA GLY A 121 -13.44 2.17 3.60
C GLY A 121 -12.43 2.47 2.50
N ASP A 122 -11.48 1.58 2.31
CA ASP A 122 -10.28 1.79 1.49
C ASP A 122 -10.58 2.05 0.00
N VAL A 123 -11.74 1.67 -0.51
CA VAL A 123 -12.16 1.97 -1.89
C VAL A 123 -12.46 3.45 -2.11
N LYS A 124 -12.68 4.22 -1.04
CA LYS A 124 -12.96 5.66 -1.01
C LYS A 124 -11.89 6.43 -0.23
N ASP A 125 -11.41 5.87 0.91
CA ASP A 125 -10.46 6.54 1.80
C ASP A 125 -9.03 6.42 1.29
N LYS A 126 -8.59 7.37 0.48
CA LYS A 126 -7.20 7.44 0.02
C LYS A 126 -6.24 8.09 1.02
N THR A 127 -6.73 8.63 2.12
CA THR A 127 -5.95 9.42 3.07
C THR A 127 -5.50 8.60 4.27
N PHE A 128 -6.43 8.02 5.00
CA PHE A 128 -6.15 7.36 6.28
C PHE A 128 -5.96 5.86 6.14
N ARG A 129 -6.89 5.18 5.47
CA ARG A 129 -6.83 3.71 5.23
C ARG A 129 -6.60 2.93 6.52
N GLN A 130 -7.40 3.23 7.53
CA GLN A 130 -7.35 2.60 8.84
C GLN A 130 -8.61 1.78 9.08
N ALA A 131 -8.47 0.67 9.83
CA ALA A 131 -9.61 -0.18 10.17
C ALA A 131 -10.73 0.60 10.88
N VAL A 132 -10.38 1.53 11.77
CA VAL A 132 -11.37 2.35 12.50
C VAL A 132 -12.09 3.35 11.59
N THR A 133 -11.40 3.95 10.62
CA THR A 133 -12.06 4.86 9.64
C THR A 133 -12.95 4.06 8.70
N ALA A 134 -12.51 2.90 8.25
CA ALA A 134 -13.33 2.00 7.43
C ALA A 134 -14.59 1.53 8.16
N ALA A 135 -14.48 1.17 9.45
CA ALA A 135 -15.62 0.79 10.27
C ALA A 135 -16.62 1.96 10.44
N GLY A 136 -16.12 3.18 10.69
CA GLY A 136 -16.95 4.38 10.80
C GLY A 136 -17.70 4.68 9.50
N MET A 137 -17.01 4.62 8.35
CA MET A 137 -17.65 4.80 7.05
C MET A 137 -18.65 3.69 6.75
N GLY A 138 -18.37 2.43 7.15
CA GLY A 138 -19.32 1.31 7.01
C GLY A 138 -20.59 1.53 7.83
N CYS A 139 -20.49 2.07 9.04
CA CYS A 139 -21.64 2.46 9.85
C CYS A 139 -22.46 3.56 9.13
N MET A 140 -21.81 4.59 8.60
CA MET A 140 -22.48 5.65 7.82
C MET A 140 -23.24 5.07 6.62
N ALA A 141 -22.59 4.20 5.85
CA ALA A 141 -23.20 3.56 4.69
C ALA A 141 -24.44 2.73 5.06
N ALA A 142 -24.39 2.00 6.17
CA ALA A 142 -25.53 1.22 6.66
C ALA A 142 -26.72 2.11 7.05
N LEU A 143 -26.47 3.22 7.75
CA LEU A 143 -27.53 4.17 8.15
C LEU A 143 -28.13 4.91 6.94
N GLU A 144 -27.30 5.27 5.96
CA GLU A 144 -27.77 5.89 4.71
C GLU A 144 -28.59 4.90 3.88
N ALA A 145 -28.18 3.62 3.82
CA ALA A 145 -28.94 2.58 3.15
C ALA A 145 -30.29 2.32 3.83
N GLU A 146 -30.35 2.25 5.15
CA GLU A 146 -31.60 2.14 5.92
C GLU A 146 -32.56 3.29 5.61
N LYS A 147 -32.02 4.52 5.61
CA LYS A 147 -32.81 5.72 5.28
C LYS A 147 -33.32 5.70 3.83
N HIS A 148 -32.57 5.14 2.89
CA HIS A 148 -32.95 5.04 1.49
C HIS A 148 -34.08 4.04 1.27
N LEU A 149 -34.16 3.00 2.11
CA LEU A 149 -35.15 1.93 2.03
C LEU A 149 -36.45 2.23 2.80
N SER A 150 -36.48 3.30 3.61
CA SER A 150 -37.62 3.73 4.43
C SER A 150 -38.52 4.68 3.65
#